data_044ed87da8cdb6da5c62782543e005a4
#
_entry.id   044ed87da8cdb6da5c62782543e005a4
#
_cell.length_a   1.000
_cell.length_b   1.000
_cell.length_c   1.000
_cell.angle_alpha   90.00
_cell.angle_beta   90.00
_cell.angle_gamma   90.00
#
_symmetry.space_group_name_H-M   'P 1'
#
loop_
_entity.id
_entity.type
_entity.pdbx_description
1 polymer ?
#
loop_
_entity_poly.entity_id
_entity_poly.type
_entity_poly.pdbx_seq_one_letter_code
_entity_poly.pdbx_strand_id
1 'polypeptide(L)'
;MSPNNAERADRGYSSAWLHHKGRNKHHLEYWIDYAVSKPGDDKTHTKMEGMKMPIRYVCEMFIDRVSASKNYQKEKYTDKSALEYYEKSVDHYMIHPDTKAMLEYLLVMLSVKGEKYTYSYIKKEVLKGHIPYEKNKINQLEQGLHV
;
A
#
# COMPACT_ATOMS: atom_id res chain seq x y z
N MET A 1 3.37 15.17 -15.78
CA MET A 1 4.42 14.82 -14.79
C MET A 1 4.09 15.50 -13.47
N SER A 2 4.12 14.76 -12.36
CA SER A 2 3.88 15.33 -11.04
C SER A 2 5.03 16.29 -10.64
N PRO A 3 4.78 17.26 -9.74
CA PRO A 3 5.85 18.16 -9.25
C PRO A 3 7.03 17.38 -8.65
N ASN A 4 6.78 16.28 -7.93
CA ASN A 4 7.83 15.44 -7.36
C ASN A 4 8.67 14.78 -8.45
N ASN A 5 8.04 14.29 -9.51
CA ASN A 5 8.76 13.70 -10.65
C ASN A 5 9.56 14.72 -11.43
N ALA A 6 9.04 15.94 -11.58
CA ALA A 6 9.78 17.04 -12.19
C ALA A 6 11.03 17.40 -11.39
N GLU A 7 10.95 17.46 -10.06
CA GLU A 7 12.10 17.71 -9.21
C GLU A 7 13.13 16.58 -9.30
N ARG A 8 12.68 15.31 -9.34
CA ARG A 8 13.58 14.15 -9.52
C ARG A 8 14.31 14.19 -10.86
N ALA A 9 13.63 14.59 -11.91
CA ALA A 9 14.25 14.72 -13.24
C ALA A 9 15.33 15.78 -13.27
N ASP A 10 15.14 16.86 -12.52
CA ASP A 10 16.09 17.97 -12.44
C ASP A 10 17.26 17.68 -11.49
N ARG A 11 16.97 17.17 -10.28
CA ARG A 11 17.96 17.03 -9.19
C ARG A 11 18.40 15.59 -8.90
N GLY A 12 17.74 14.60 -9.47
CA GLY A 12 17.97 13.20 -9.17
C GLY A 12 17.16 12.66 -7.97
N TYR A 13 16.53 13.55 -7.20
CA TYR A 13 15.67 13.21 -6.07
C TYR A 13 14.62 14.30 -5.85
N SER A 14 13.65 14.05 -5.00
CA SER A 14 12.65 15.04 -4.61
C SER A 14 12.73 15.34 -3.11
N SER A 15 13.17 16.54 -2.76
CA SER A 15 13.17 17.02 -1.37
C SER A 15 11.76 17.17 -0.82
N ALA A 16 10.83 17.61 -1.66
CA ALA A 16 9.42 17.70 -1.30
C ALA A 16 8.83 16.33 -0.95
N TRP A 17 9.15 15.30 -1.74
CA TRP A 17 8.72 13.93 -1.46
C TRP A 17 9.34 13.39 -0.17
N LEU A 18 10.65 13.60 0.04
CA LEU A 18 11.33 13.16 1.26
C LEU A 18 10.69 13.78 2.51
N HIS A 19 10.36 15.07 2.45
CA HIS A 19 9.69 15.78 3.54
C HIS A 19 8.28 15.20 3.79
N HIS A 20 7.51 15.00 2.72
CA HIS A 20 6.15 14.48 2.78
C HIS A 20 6.12 13.05 3.36
N LYS A 21 6.91 12.14 2.82
CA LYS A 21 6.93 10.75 3.29
C LYS A 21 7.44 10.62 4.72
N GLY A 22 8.35 11.48 5.15
CA GLY A 22 8.88 11.49 6.51
C GLY A 22 7.85 11.90 7.56
N ARG A 23 6.79 12.59 7.16
CA ARG A 23 5.71 13.04 8.05
C ARG A 23 4.43 12.22 7.94
N ASN A 24 4.34 11.36 6.93
CA ASN A 24 3.11 10.63 6.66
C ASN A 24 3.37 9.13 6.68
N LYS A 25 3.00 8.50 7.78
CA LYS A 25 3.24 7.07 8.03
C LYS A 25 2.39 6.14 7.17
N HIS A 26 1.47 6.66 6.36
CA HIS A 26 0.72 5.86 5.40
C HIS A 26 1.45 5.64 4.08
N HIS A 27 2.65 6.20 3.91
CA HIS A 27 3.51 5.87 2.78
C HIS A 27 4.44 4.72 3.13
N LEU A 28 4.48 3.70 2.27
CA LEU A 28 5.28 2.49 2.52
C LEU A 28 6.76 2.78 2.72
N GLU A 29 7.27 3.85 2.09
CA GLU A 29 8.66 4.26 2.17
C GLU A 29 9.08 4.72 3.57
N TYR A 30 8.13 5.16 4.40
CA TYR A 30 8.40 5.43 5.82
C TYR A 30 8.81 4.14 6.57
N TRP A 31 8.31 2.98 6.12
CA TRP A 31 8.48 1.68 6.79
C TRP A 31 9.60 0.86 6.15
N ILE A 32 10.63 1.52 5.66
CA ILE A 32 11.82 0.86 5.13
C ILE A 32 12.97 1.08 6.10
N ASP A 33 13.62 0.00 6.50
CA ASP A 33 14.73 0.04 7.43
C ASP A 33 15.72 -1.09 7.13
N TYR A 34 16.86 -1.02 7.74
CA TYR A 34 17.83 -2.11 7.72
C TYR A 34 17.36 -3.19 8.70
N ALA A 35 17.21 -4.40 8.19
CA ALA A 35 16.73 -5.51 9.00
C ALA A 35 17.86 -6.50 9.29
N VAL A 36 17.82 -7.07 10.48
CA VAL A 36 18.67 -8.21 10.84
C VAL A 36 17.89 -9.51 10.64
N SER A 37 18.60 -10.59 10.27
CA SER A 37 17.96 -11.87 9.96
C SER A 37 17.20 -12.47 11.14
N LYS A 38 17.65 -12.19 12.37
CA LYS A 38 16.98 -12.63 13.61
C LYS A 38 17.01 -11.52 14.63
N PRO A 39 15.89 -11.20 15.29
CA PRO A 39 15.89 -10.28 16.41
C PRO A 39 16.88 -10.74 17.50
N GLY A 40 17.73 -9.82 17.99
CA GLY A 40 18.76 -10.12 18.95
C GLY A 40 20.11 -10.52 18.36
N ASP A 41 20.21 -10.67 17.05
CA ASP A 41 21.47 -10.87 16.36
C ASP A 41 22.20 -9.52 16.28
N ASP A 42 23.43 -9.47 16.79
CA ASP A 42 24.26 -8.26 16.76
C ASP A 42 25.02 -8.07 15.44
N LYS A 43 24.89 -9.01 14.53
CA LYS A 43 25.44 -8.87 13.20
C LYS A 43 24.63 -7.87 12.39
N THR A 44 25.23 -6.72 12.26
CA THR A 44 24.71 -5.62 11.48
C THR A 44 24.64 -5.92 10.00
N HIS A 45 23.82 -6.82 9.62
CA HIS A 45 23.54 -6.99 8.26
C HIS A 45 22.24 -6.60 7.85
N THR A 46 22.46 -5.78 7.17
CA THR A 46 21.74 -4.81 6.80
C THR A 46 21.36 -4.83 5.34
N LYS A 47 20.37 -5.58 5.07
CA LYS A 47 19.59 -5.45 3.87
C LYS A 47 18.42 -4.52 4.18
N MET A 48 18.22 -3.51 3.35
CA MET A 48 17.03 -2.67 3.45
C MET A 48 15.80 -3.50 3.13
N GLU A 49 14.82 -3.47 4.01
CA GLU A 49 13.57 -4.22 3.86
C GLU A 49 12.38 -3.37 4.29
N GLY A 50 11.20 -3.72 3.75
CA GLY A 50 9.95 -3.15 4.21
C GLY A 50 9.54 -3.74 5.55
N MET A 51 9.23 -2.88 6.51
CA MET A 51 8.69 -3.25 7.82
C MET A 51 7.17 -3.33 7.73
N LYS A 52 6.58 -4.20 8.56
CA LYS A 52 5.13 -4.36 8.61
C LYS A 52 4.46 -3.08 9.08
N MET A 53 3.58 -2.55 8.26
CA MET A 53 2.80 -1.37 8.62
C MET A 53 1.66 -1.73 9.57
N PRO A 54 1.43 -0.92 10.62
CA PRO A 54 0.19 -1.05 11.39
C PRO A 54 -1.03 -0.92 10.47
N ILE A 55 -2.07 -1.68 10.77
CA ILE A 55 -3.23 -1.79 9.87
C ILE A 55 -3.90 -0.46 9.54
N ARG A 56 -3.96 0.44 10.50
CA ARG A 56 -4.55 1.75 10.28
C ARG A 56 -3.82 2.52 9.17
N TYR A 57 -2.50 2.39 9.10
CA TYR A 57 -1.71 3.04 8.05
C TYR A 57 -1.85 2.34 6.70
N VAL A 58 -2.06 1.03 6.69
CA VAL A 58 -2.40 0.31 5.45
C VAL A 58 -3.72 0.82 4.89
N CYS A 59 -4.73 1.01 5.74
CA CYS A 59 -6.02 1.56 5.34
C CYS A 59 -5.89 3.00 4.83
N GLU A 60 -5.12 3.83 5.52
CA GLU A 60 -4.86 5.20 5.08
C GLU A 60 -4.13 5.23 3.74
N MET A 61 -3.14 4.36 3.54
CA MET A 61 -2.42 4.21 2.27
C MET A 61 -3.36 3.78 1.15
N PHE A 62 -4.25 2.83 1.42
CA PHE A 62 -5.26 2.39 0.45
C PHE A 62 -6.15 3.56 0.02
N ILE A 63 -6.69 4.30 0.98
CA ILE A 63 -7.57 5.45 0.71
C ILE A 63 -6.82 6.54 -0.06
N ASP A 64 -5.58 6.81 0.30
CA ASP A 64 -4.71 7.77 -0.38
C ASP A 64 -4.50 7.38 -1.85
N ARG A 65 -4.26 6.10 -2.13
CA ARG A 65 -4.10 5.59 -3.49
C ARG A 65 -5.38 5.72 -4.32
N VAL A 66 -6.54 5.47 -3.72
CA VAL A 66 -7.84 5.65 -4.38
C VAL A 66 -8.05 7.12 -4.70
N SER A 67 -7.80 8.00 -3.75
CA SER A 67 -7.93 9.45 -3.94
C SER A 67 -7.00 9.99 -5.03
N ALA A 68 -5.75 9.53 -5.04
CA ALA A 68 -4.79 9.89 -6.06
C ALA A 68 -5.23 9.42 -7.45
N SER A 69 -5.75 8.20 -7.57
CA SER A 69 -6.26 7.67 -8.82
C SER A 69 -7.42 8.49 -9.36
N LYS A 70 -8.34 8.90 -8.50
CA LYS A 70 -9.46 9.80 -8.88
C LYS A 70 -8.95 11.14 -9.37
N ASN A 71 -7.96 11.71 -8.70
CA ASN A 71 -7.38 13.00 -9.08
C ASN A 71 -6.68 12.94 -10.43
N TYR A 72 -5.94 11.87 -10.70
CA TYR A 72 -5.19 11.74 -11.95
C TYR A 72 -6.06 11.35 -13.14
N GLN A 73 -7.02 10.46 -12.93
CA GLN A 73 -7.82 9.92 -14.03
C GLN A 73 -9.11 10.68 -14.29
N LYS A 74 -9.62 11.38 -13.26
CA LYS A 74 -10.87 12.18 -13.38
C LYS A 74 -12.00 11.35 -13.98
N GLU A 75 -12.47 11.73 -15.17
CA GLU A 75 -13.58 11.06 -15.85
C GLU A 75 -13.27 9.63 -16.26
N LYS A 76 -11.99 9.28 -16.41
CA LYS A 76 -11.55 7.92 -16.76
C LYS A 76 -11.42 7.00 -15.58
N TYR A 77 -11.59 7.53 -14.36
CA TYR A 77 -11.50 6.72 -13.13
C TYR A 77 -12.55 5.62 -13.12
N THR A 78 -12.13 4.42 -12.77
CA THR A 78 -13.00 3.29 -12.45
C THR A 78 -12.54 2.67 -11.13
N ASP A 79 -13.34 1.78 -10.58
CA ASP A 79 -12.98 1.05 -9.35
C ASP A 79 -11.75 0.14 -9.53
N LYS A 80 -11.32 -0.09 -10.76
CA LYS A 80 -10.12 -0.87 -11.11
C LYS A 80 -8.85 -0.02 -11.20
N SER A 81 -8.99 1.29 -11.23
CA SER A 81 -7.88 2.20 -11.51
C SER A 81 -6.74 2.10 -10.52
N ALA A 82 -7.03 2.08 -9.23
CA ALA A 82 -6.02 2.00 -8.18
C ALA A 82 -5.27 0.65 -8.23
N LEU A 83 -5.98 -0.45 -8.47
CA LEU A 83 -5.37 -1.77 -8.62
C LEU A 83 -4.45 -1.83 -9.85
N GLU A 84 -4.91 -1.34 -10.99
CA GLU A 84 -4.11 -1.31 -12.21
C GLU A 84 -2.82 -0.51 -12.05
N TYR A 85 -2.90 0.64 -11.41
CA TYR A 85 -1.73 1.47 -11.12
C TYR A 85 -0.75 0.74 -10.19
N TYR A 86 -1.26 0.11 -9.15
CA TYR A 86 -0.47 -0.67 -8.20
C TYR A 86 0.26 -1.82 -8.89
N GLU A 87 -0.42 -2.59 -9.73
CA GLU A 87 0.16 -3.74 -10.45
C GLU A 87 1.33 -3.33 -11.35
N LYS A 88 1.30 -2.13 -11.91
CA LYS A 88 2.39 -1.59 -12.73
C LYS A 88 3.64 -1.23 -11.92
N SER A 89 3.48 -0.96 -10.63
CA SER A 89 4.53 -0.38 -9.79
C SER A 89 5.04 -1.33 -8.70
N VAL A 90 4.29 -2.38 -8.38
CA VAL A 90 4.52 -3.21 -7.18
C VAL A 90 5.91 -3.86 -7.14
N ASP A 91 6.47 -4.22 -8.28
CA ASP A 91 7.79 -4.85 -8.36
C ASP A 91 8.93 -3.93 -7.93
N HIS A 92 8.68 -2.63 -7.87
CA HIS A 92 9.64 -1.63 -7.43
C HIS A 92 9.53 -1.29 -5.95
N TYR A 93 8.56 -1.90 -5.23
CA TYR A 93 8.32 -1.57 -3.84
C TYR A 93 9.06 -2.50 -2.88
N MET A 94 9.71 -1.90 -1.89
CA MET A 94 10.19 -2.61 -0.70
C MET A 94 9.05 -2.63 0.31
N ILE A 95 8.17 -3.61 0.21
CA ILE A 95 6.99 -3.70 1.04
C ILE A 95 6.97 -5.04 1.78
N HIS A 96 6.63 -4.99 3.08
CA HIS A 96 6.50 -6.20 3.88
C HIS A 96 5.42 -7.11 3.30
N PRO A 97 5.61 -8.45 3.28
CA PRO A 97 4.64 -9.38 2.71
C PRO A 97 3.22 -9.26 3.27
N ASP A 98 3.07 -9.05 4.58
CA ASP A 98 1.76 -8.89 5.21
C ASP A 98 1.08 -7.58 4.78
N THR A 99 1.85 -6.50 4.71
CA THR A 99 1.37 -5.20 4.23
C THR A 99 0.92 -5.31 2.77
N LYS A 100 1.73 -5.95 1.94
CA LYS A 100 1.43 -6.20 0.53
C LYS A 100 0.13 -6.98 0.37
N ALA A 101 0.00 -8.09 1.10
CA ALA A 101 -1.17 -8.94 1.03
C ALA A 101 -2.44 -8.18 1.42
N MET A 102 -2.40 -7.40 2.48
CA MET A 102 -3.56 -6.62 2.92
C MET A 102 -3.93 -5.52 1.93
N LEU A 103 -2.94 -4.80 1.42
CA LEU A 103 -3.18 -3.76 0.42
C LEU A 103 -3.80 -4.35 -0.86
N GLU A 104 -3.24 -5.43 -1.37
CA GLU A 104 -3.76 -6.12 -2.56
C GLU A 104 -5.19 -6.60 -2.34
N TYR A 105 -5.49 -7.17 -1.17
CA TYR A 105 -6.84 -7.61 -0.84
C TYR A 105 -7.85 -6.47 -0.91
N LEU A 106 -7.51 -5.31 -0.35
CA LEU A 106 -8.40 -4.14 -0.41
C LEU A 106 -8.54 -3.59 -1.83
N LEU A 107 -7.47 -3.58 -2.60
CA LEU A 107 -7.52 -3.13 -4.00
C LEU A 107 -8.37 -4.05 -4.88
N VAL A 108 -8.26 -5.36 -4.69
CA VAL A 108 -9.11 -6.35 -5.40
C VAL A 108 -10.56 -6.20 -4.97
N MET A 109 -10.82 -6.07 -3.67
CA MET A 109 -12.17 -5.85 -3.16
C MET A 109 -12.80 -4.61 -3.79
N LEU A 110 -12.08 -3.52 -3.85
CA LEU A 110 -12.55 -2.30 -4.51
C LEU A 110 -12.91 -2.55 -5.97
N SER A 111 -12.04 -3.25 -6.71
CA SER A 111 -12.26 -3.52 -8.13
C SER A 111 -13.48 -4.40 -8.41
N VAL A 112 -13.82 -5.29 -7.48
CA VAL A 112 -14.90 -6.27 -7.65
C VAL A 112 -16.21 -5.82 -6.98
N LYS A 113 -16.10 -5.27 -5.77
CA LYS A 113 -17.27 -4.93 -4.94
C LYS A 113 -17.60 -3.43 -4.88
N GLY A 114 -16.69 -2.56 -5.30
CA GLY A 114 -16.88 -1.11 -5.29
C GLY A 114 -16.54 -0.44 -3.97
N GLU A 115 -16.59 0.89 -3.97
CA GLU A 115 -16.17 1.71 -2.83
C GLU A 115 -17.04 1.52 -1.59
N LYS A 116 -18.34 1.55 -1.75
CA LYS A 116 -19.26 1.47 -0.61
C LYS A 116 -19.05 0.18 0.18
N TYR A 117 -18.93 -0.94 -0.52
CA TYR A 117 -18.68 -2.23 0.12
C TYR A 117 -17.31 -2.24 0.80
N THR A 118 -16.26 -1.79 0.10
CA THR A 118 -14.88 -1.82 0.60
C THR A 118 -14.70 -0.94 1.83
N TYR A 119 -15.21 0.28 1.81
CA TYR A 119 -15.11 1.18 2.96
C TYR A 119 -15.92 0.68 4.16
N SER A 120 -17.07 0.07 3.91
CA SER A 120 -17.86 -0.57 4.97
C SER A 120 -17.10 -1.75 5.59
N TYR A 121 -16.43 -2.56 4.77
CA TYR A 121 -15.60 -3.67 5.22
C TYR A 121 -14.42 -3.18 6.08
N ILE A 122 -13.73 -2.15 5.64
CA ILE A 122 -12.63 -1.54 6.40
C ILE A 122 -13.12 -1.11 7.78
N LYS A 123 -14.23 -0.40 7.83
CA LYS A 123 -14.79 0.14 9.08
C LYS A 123 -15.28 -0.95 10.02
N LYS A 124 -15.96 -1.96 9.50
CA LYS A 124 -16.62 -2.99 10.31
C LYS A 124 -15.69 -4.14 10.70
N GLU A 125 -14.73 -4.47 9.87
CA GLU A 125 -13.88 -5.64 10.06
C GLU A 125 -12.41 -5.25 10.28
N VAL A 126 -11.80 -4.58 9.32
CA VAL A 126 -10.36 -4.37 9.29
C VAL A 126 -9.88 -3.54 10.48
N LEU A 127 -10.52 -2.40 10.73
CA LEU A 127 -10.16 -1.51 11.84
C LEU A 127 -10.49 -2.09 13.22
N LYS A 128 -11.27 -3.16 13.27
CA LYS A 128 -11.55 -3.89 14.51
C LYS A 128 -10.62 -5.08 14.73
N GLY A 129 -9.62 -5.26 13.87
CA GLY A 129 -8.63 -6.31 14.00
C GLY A 129 -8.96 -7.63 13.31
N HIS A 130 -10.04 -7.70 12.56
CA HIS A 130 -10.40 -8.89 11.79
C HIS A 130 -9.69 -8.87 10.44
N ILE A 131 -8.39 -9.18 10.46
CA ILE A 131 -7.52 -8.99 9.31
C ILE A 131 -6.94 -10.31 8.86
N PRO A 132 -7.12 -10.70 7.58
CA PRO A 132 -6.49 -11.89 7.03
C PRO A 132 -5.07 -11.59 6.54
N TYR A 133 -4.08 -11.69 7.43
CA TYR A 133 -2.68 -11.49 7.02
C TYR A 133 -2.07 -12.69 6.33
N GLU A 134 -2.64 -13.87 6.49
CA GLU A 134 -2.11 -15.07 5.86
C GLU A 134 -2.44 -15.09 4.37
N LYS A 135 -1.43 -15.27 3.54
CA LYS A 135 -1.58 -15.25 2.08
C LYS A 135 -2.66 -16.22 1.57
N ASN A 136 -2.71 -17.44 2.13
CA ASN A 136 -3.72 -18.43 1.72
C ASN A 136 -5.14 -17.96 2.05
N LYS A 137 -5.32 -17.32 3.18
CA LYS A 137 -6.62 -16.80 3.61
C LYS A 137 -7.06 -15.64 2.72
N ILE A 138 -6.13 -14.78 2.33
CA ILE A 138 -6.42 -13.69 1.40
C ILE A 138 -6.82 -14.23 0.04
N ASN A 139 -6.11 -15.22 -0.50
CA ASN A 139 -6.45 -15.84 -1.77
C ASN A 139 -7.85 -16.46 -1.75
N GLN A 140 -8.22 -17.13 -0.66
CA GLN A 140 -9.56 -17.69 -0.50
C GLN A 140 -10.64 -16.61 -0.49
N LEU A 141 -10.38 -15.51 0.19
CA LEU A 141 -11.31 -14.38 0.25
C LEU A 141 -11.44 -13.68 -1.11
N GLU A 142 -10.34 -13.54 -1.84
CA GLU A 142 -10.35 -13.01 -3.20
C GLU A 142 -11.21 -13.89 -4.14
N GLN A 143 -11.07 -15.20 -4.05
CA GLN A 143 -11.91 -16.12 -4.81
C GLN A 143 -13.39 -15.93 -4.47
N GLY A 144 -13.73 -15.77 -3.21
CA GLY A 144 -15.09 -15.45 -2.76
C GLY A 144 -15.62 -14.13 -3.29
N LEU A 145 -14.76 -13.15 -3.54
CA LEU A 145 -15.16 -11.85 -4.10
C LEU A 145 -15.62 -11.95 -5.56
N HIS A 146 -15.16 -12.96 -6.29
CA HIS A 146 -15.51 -13.17 -7.70
C HIS A 146 -16.78 -14.04 -7.90
N VAL A 147 -17.31 -14.58 -6.84
CA VAL A 147 -18.57 -15.35 -6.84
C VAL A 147 -19.78 -14.39 -6.65
#